data_dbce651e4c687a19405285c0e85d34d3
#
_entry.id   dbce651e4c687a19405285c0e85d34d3
#
_cell.length_a   1.000
_cell.length_b   1.000
_cell.length_c   1.000
_cell.angle_alpha   90.00
_cell.angle_beta   90.00
_cell.angle_gamma   90.00
#
_symmetry.space_group_name_H-M   'P 1'
#
loop_
_entity.id
_entity.type
_entity.pdbx_description
1 polymer ?
#
loop_
_entity_poly.entity_id
_entity_poly.type
_entity_poly.pdbx_seq_one_letter_code
_entity_poly.pdbx_strand_id
1 'polypeptide(L)'
;MAEVFIAAAPGDEALAHGVLEALTALGYDASAGAPGESEIAKLAEERKAILALWPRDTANAAWLTALGVLAQERKKLISIDLSADRTPALFKAAPKIELALRDRTRFKAGFTALIAEIDKLAEKKANEEKLPDVLAKARLALLNPAGKKQRTWRTWTPIAAGIALLFVLGFGAGRIVNAFRSGDFLVASQAAEAVPTSAAITESAGPTLADLQRQPWREIAARIDAETAARIKAEARDGDGLAQTLACIGHMAGAHGFLPSPAAAREQCDAGAAQENPAALYYSWVLHRTAPHAGIDQATARGRLARAAQLGWTPAIVDYALTLANDMNAQAQAGRLFLAAAERDDPRGQYHYARWLRDSPAGPRDPAAAIPFLERAAAQGQPEALHMLATFHRDGVGVTINPTRAKALYDRASQQEHPPSMFNLADMLRSGTEAERERAITLYQALACMRDERQIQPMALQRLRALQATASCR
;
A
#
# COMPACT_ATOMS: atom_id res chain seq x y z
N MET A 1 -5.40 30.69 -19.70
CA MET A 1 -5.12 30.05 -18.40
C MET A 1 -6.42 29.56 -17.82
N ALA A 2 -6.46 28.37 -17.26
CA ALA A 2 -7.70 27.81 -16.71
C ALA A 2 -8.36 28.75 -15.68
N GLU A 3 -9.69 28.93 -15.80
CA GLU A 3 -10.43 29.86 -14.94
C GLU A 3 -10.71 29.26 -13.56
N VAL A 4 -10.89 27.94 -13.49
CA VAL A 4 -11.24 27.19 -12.28
C VAL A 4 -10.11 26.23 -11.93
N PHE A 5 -9.72 26.22 -10.66
CA PHE A 5 -8.75 25.26 -10.15
C PHE A 5 -9.39 24.35 -9.10
N ILE A 6 -9.22 23.04 -9.26
CA ILE A 6 -9.71 22.03 -8.33
C ILE A 6 -8.53 21.54 -7.50
N ALA A 7 -8.51 21.93 -6.24
CA ALA A 7 -7.49 21.55 -5.27
C ALA A 7 -7.94 20.32 -4.50
N ALA A 8 -7.19 19.23 -4.61
CA ALA A 8 -7.46 17.97 -3.93
C ALA A 8 -6.19 17.40 -3.30
N ALA A 9 -6.30 16.87 -2.10
CA ALA A 9 -5.20 16.20 -1.44
C ALA A 9 -4.84 14.87 -2.15
N PRO A 10 -3.60 14.36 -1.97
CA PRO A 10 -3.23 13.03 -2.41
C PRO A 10 -4.20 11.97 -1.87
N GLY A 11 -4.76 11.16 -2.78
CA GLY A 11 -5.80 10.17 -2.50
C GLY A 11 -7.22 10.58 -2.92
N ASP A 12 -7.47 11.88 -3.16
CA ASP A 12 -8.75 12.40 -3.68
C ASP A 12 -8.66 12.82 -5.17
N GLU A 13 -7.56 12.46 -5.86
CA GLU A 13 -7.30 12.84 -7.27
C GLU A 13 -8.37 12.32 -8.22
N ALA A 14 -8.88 11.12 -8.00
CA ALA A 14 -9.94 10.54 -8.82
C ALA A 14 -11.27 11.31 -8.70
N LEU A 15 -11.56 11.83 -7.50
CA LEU A 15 -12.70 12.70 -7.26
C LEU A 15 -12.52 14.05 -7.94
N ALA A 16 -11.34 14.66 -7.81
CA ALA A 16 -10.99 15.89 -8.49
C ALA A 16 -11.10 15.76 -10.00
N HIS A 17 -10.68 14.62 -10.55
CA HIS A 17 -10.80 14.32 -11.99
C HIS A 17 -12.27 14.22 -12.42
N GLY A 18 -13.13 13.58 -11.64
CA GLY A 18 -14.57 13.51 -11.92
C GLY A 18 -15.25 14.87 -11.94
N VAL A 19 -14.86 15.78 -11.02
CA VAL A 19 -15.32 17.17 -11.02
C VAL A 19 -14.76 17.93 -12.21
N LEU A 20 -13.49 17.75 -12.55
CA LEU A 20 -12.83 18.35 -13.71
C LEU A 20 -13.53 17.99 -15.04
N GLU A 21 -13.76 16.68 -15.27
CA GLU A 21 -14.49 16.22 -16.46
C GLU A 21 -15.88 16.89 -16.57
N ALA A 22 -16.60 16.97 -15.45
CA ALA A 22 -17.92 17.58 -15.42
C ALA A 22 -17.89 19.07 -15.76
N LEU A 23 -16.98 19.83 -15.15
CA LEU A 23 -16.84 21.27 -15.41
C LEU A 23 -16.40 21.55 -16.85
N THR A 24 -15.46 20.77 -17.37
CA THR A 24 -15.00 20.88 -18.75
C THR A 24 -16.14 20.60 -19.75
N ALA A 25 -16.98 19.60 -19.46
CA ALA A 25 -18.15 19.28 -20.29
C ALA A 25 -19.21 20.39 -20.30
N LEU A 26 -19.29 21.17 -19.21
CA LEU A 26 -20.14 22.36 -19.08
C LEU A 26 -19.53 23.63 -19.71
N GLY A 27 -18.30 23.56 -20.23
CA GLY A 27 -17.64 24.63 -20.95
C GLY A 27 -16.73 25.51 -20.12
N TYR A 28 -16.42 25.13 -18.86
CA TYR A 28 -15.41 25.84 -18.07
C TYR A 28 -13.99 25.42 -18.48
N ASP A 29 -13.08 26.38 -18.48
CA ASP A 29 -11.65 26.09 -18.55
C ASP A 29 -11.19 25.78 -17.11
N ALA A 30 -11.05 24.48 -16.80
CA ALA A 30 -10.73 23.98 -15.49
C ALA A 30 -9.44 23.15 -15.47
N SER A 31 -8.74 23.20 -14.35
CA SER A 31 -7.58 22.34 -14.08
C SER A 31 -7.66 21.81 -12.66
N ALA A 32 -6.99 20.70 -12.39
CA ALA A 32 -6.98 20.10 -11.05
C ALA A 32 -5.57 19.64 -10.69
N GLY A 33 -5.22 19.61 -9.39
CA GLY A 33 -3.92 19.12 -8.95
C GLY A 33 -3.59 19.45 -7.51
N ALA A 34 -2.35 19.07 -7.14
CA ALA A 34 -1.68 19.47 -5.90
C ALA A 34 -0.49 20.36 -6.30
N PRO A 35 -0.57 21.69 -6.12
CA PRO A 35 0.50 22.61 -6.48
C PRO A 35 1.69 22.49 -5.53
N GLY A 36 2.89 22.79 -6.02
CA GLY A 36 4.06 23.03 -5.16
C GLY A 36 3.93 24.31 -4.35
N GLU A 37 4.67 24.45 -3.26
CA GLU A 37 4.60 25.60 -2.37
C GLU A 37 4.80 26.96 -3.11
N SER A 38 5.71 27.01 -4.08
CA SER A 38 5.98 28.21 -4.90
C SER A 38 4.84 28.58 -5.85
N GLU A 39 3.92 27.68 -6.13
CA GLU A 39 2.80 27.90 -7.06
C GLU A 39 1.51 28.33 -6.36
N ILE A 40 1.40 28.13 -5.04
CA ILE A 40 0.18 28.38 -4.25
C ILE A 40 -0.27 29.84 -4.38
N ALA A 41 0.64 30.79 -4.18
CA ALA A 41 0.32 32.22 -4.26
C ALA A 41 -0.14 32.62 -5.67
N LYS A 42 0.56 32.12 -6.70
CA LYS A 42 0.25 32.36 -8.11
C LYS A 42 -1.12 31.81 -8.50
N LEU A 43 -1.46 30.59 -8.07
CA LEU A 43 -2.78 30.01 -8.30
C LEU A 43 -3.90 30.81 -7.66
N ALA A 44 -3.72 31.24 -6.39
CA ALA A 44 -4.71 32.06 -5.71
C ALA A 44 -4.91 33.44 -6.38
N GLU A 45 -3.91 33.95 -7.07
CA GLU A 45 -3.98 35.21 -7.80
C GLU A 45 -4.61 35.07 -9.18
N GLU A 46 -4.13 34.11 -9.99
CA GLU A 46 -4.49 33.98 -11.40
C GLU A 46 -5.85 33.31 -11.65
N ARG A 47 -6.35 32.45 -10.72
CA ARG A 47 -7.61 31.73 -10.90
C ARG A 47 -8.82 32.58 -10.48
N LYS A 48 -9.94 32.42 -11.17
CA LYS A 48 -11.19 33.08 -10.82
C LYS A 48 -11.92 32.33 -9.69
N ALA A 49 -11.90 31.01 -9.71
CA ALA A 49 -12.47 30.16 -8.66
C ALA A 49 -11.51 29.04 -8.25
N ILE A 50 -11.46 28.74 -6.97
CA ILE A 50 -10.69 27.63 -6.39
C ILE A 50 -11.65 26.74 -5.62
N LEU A 51 -11.77 25.50 -6.08
CA LEU A 51 -12.61 24.46 -5.47
C LEU A 51 -11.73 23.61 -4.56
N ALA A 52 -11.95 23.66 -3.27
CA ALA A 52 -11.21 22.86 -2.30
C ALA A 52 -11.99 21.59 -1.93
N LEU A 53 -11.46 20.44 -2.32
CA LEU A 53 -11.89 19.12 -1.88
C LEU A 53 -11.15 18.78 -0.60
N TRP A 54 -11.80 18.95 0.56
CA TRP A 54 -11.15 18.74 1.85
C TRP A 54 -11.01 17.24 2.16
N PRO A 55 -9.77 16.74 2.44
CA PRO A 55 -9.54 15.37 2.83
C PRO A 55 -10.09 15.09 4.23
N ARG A 56 -10.23 13.82 4.59
CA ARG A 56 -10.59 13.40 5.96
C ARG A 56 -9.49 13.75 6.97
N ASP A 57 -8.22 13.72 6.52
CA ASP A 57 -7.06 14.07 7.32
C ASP A 57 -6.34 15.25 6.66
N THR A 58 -6.34 16.39 7.34
CA THR A 58 -5.70 17.62 6.87
C THR A 58 -4.21 17.68 7.15
N ALA A 59 -3.66 16.78 7.95
CA ALA A 59 -2.23 16.80 8.34
C ALA A 59 -1.27 16.69 7.14
N ASN A 60 -1.70 15.95 6.08
CA ASN A 60 -0.91 15.81 4.85
C ASN A 60 -1.29 16.80 3.74
N ALA A 61 -2.09 17.81 4.03
CA ALA A 61 -2.60 18.79 3.08
C ALA A 61 -2.38 20.23 3.56
N ALA A 62 -1.25 20.50 4.20
CA ALA A 62 -0.89 21.84 4.68
C ALA A 62 -0.94 22.89 3.54
N TRP A 63 -0.49 22.51 2.33
CA TRP A 63 -0.57 23.32 1.13
C TRP A 63 -2.03 23.67 0.74
N LEU A 64 -2.98 22.74 0.93
CA LEU A 64 -4.41 22.97 0.65
C LEU A 64 -4.99 24.00 1.62
N THR A 65 -4.57 23.93 2.89
CA THR A 65 -4.92 24.95 3.89
C THR A 65 -4.33 26.31 3.52
N ALA A 66 -3.06 26.38 3.13
CA ALA A 66 -2.43 27.62 2.71
C ALA A 66 -3.11 28.23 1.46
N LEU A 67 -3.38 27.41 0.45
CA LEU A 67 -4.13 27.82 -0.74
C LEU A 67 -5.55 28.31 -0.37
N GLY A 68 -6.23 27.59 0.54
CA GLY A 68 -7.56 27.94 1.02
C GLY A 68 -7.59 29.29 1.71
N VAL A 69 -6.60 29.63 2.56
CA VAL A 69 -6.48 30.95 3.22
C VAL A 69 -6.36 32.05 2.16
N LEU A 70 -5.41 31.92 1.23
CA LEU A 70 -5.20 32.92 0.19
C LEU A 70 -6.42 33.07 -0.75
N ALA A 71 -7.09 31.96 -1.07
CA ALA A 71 -8.29 31.98 -1.90
C ALA A 71 -9.49 32.59 -1.16
N GLN A 72 -9.62 32.36 0.15
CA GLN A 72 -10.68 32.95 0.97
C GLN A 72 -10.49 34.47 1.12
N GLU A 73 -9.28 34.95 1.36
CA GLU A 73 -8.96 36.39 1.42
C GLU A 73 -9.35 37.09 0.12
N ARG A 74 -9.20 36.42 -1.02
CA ARG A 74 -9.57 36.92 -2.36
C ARG A 74 -11.03 36.66 -2.74
N LYS A 75 -11.81 36.04 -1.86
CA LYS A 75 -13.23 35.66 -2.08
C LYS A 75 -13.42 34.71 -3.28
N LYS A 76 -12.45 33.85 -3.56
CA LYS A 76 -12.43 32.90 -4.68
C LYS A 76 -12.58 31.43 -4.25
N LEU A 77 -12.66 31.17 -2.94
CA LEU A 77 -12.74 29.82 -2.38
C LEU A 77 -14.16 29.29 -2.37
N ILE A 78 -14.36 28.08 -2.89
CA ILE A 78 -15.56 27.25 -2.72
C ILE A 78 -15.14 25.95 -2.05
N SER A 79 -15.68 25.64 -0.89
CA SER A 79 -15.46 24.38 -0.18
C SER A 79 -16.43 23.31 -0.63
N ILE A 80 -15.92 22.12 -1.00
CA ILE A 80 -16.73 20.98 -1.44
C ILE A 80 -16.66 19.88 -0.39
N ASP A 81 -17.80 19.49 0.14
CA ASP A 81 -17.99 18.35 1.03
C ASP A 81 -18.68 17.20 0.29
N LEU A 82 -18.07 16.00 0.32
CA LEU A 82 -18.56 14.83 -0.41
C LEU A 82 -19.46 13.90 0.41
N SER A 83 -19.37 13.92 1.74
CA SER A 83 -20.12 12.96 2.59
C SER A 83 -20.31 13.37 4.06
N ALA A 84 -19.59 14.34 4.55
CA ALA A 84 -19.66 14.83 5.93
C ALA A 84 -19.02 16.21 5.98
N ASP A 85 -19.23 16.94 7.08
CA ASP A 85 -18.60 18.24 7.30
C ASP A 85 -17.07 18.04 7.45
N ARG A 86 -16.35 18.24 6.36
CA ARG A 86 -14.88 18.14 6.30
C ARG A 86 -14.21 19.50 6.17
N THR A 87 -15.00 20.53 5.92
CA THR A 87 -14.48 21.89 5.80
C THR A 87 -13.87 22.32 7.13
N PRO A 88 -12.57 22.64 7.19
CA PRO A 88 -11.95 23.11 8.42
C PRO A 88 -12.64 24.36 8.98
N ALA A 89 -12.66 24.50 10.29
CA ALA A 89 -13.35 25.61 10.98
C ALA A 89 -12.91 26.99 10.49
N LEU A 90 -11.67 27.11 10.01
CA LEU A 90 -11.09 28.33 9.43
C LEU A 90 -11.83 28.80 8.17
N PHE A 91 -12.47 27.89 7.42
CA PHE A 91 -13.12 28.18 6.12
C PHE A 91 -14.64 28.18 6.19
N LYS A 92 -15.24 28.27 7.38
CA LYS A 92 -16.71 28.31 7.54
C LYS A 92 -17.38 29.50 6.88
N ALA A 93 -16.65 30.57 6.61
CA ALA A 93 -17.15 31.76 5.92
C ALA A 93 -17.17 31.65 4.39
N ALA A 94 -16.46 30.66 3.80
CA ALA A 94 -16.48 30.42 2.37
C ALA A 94 -17.77 29.67 1.97
N PRO A 95 -18.28 29.86 0.72
CA PRO A 95 -19.36 29.05 0.19
C PRO A 95 -19.06 27.57 0.33
N LYS A 96 -19.98 26.85 0.98
CA LYS A 96 -19.86 25.43 1.26
C LYS A 96 -20.91 24.66 0.49
N ILE A 97 -20.46 23.73 -0.34
CA ILE A 97 -21.33 22.91 -1.19
C ILE A 97 -21.19 21.43 -0.80
N GLU A 98 -22.30 20.84 -0.41
CA GLU A 98 -22.38 19.39 -0.13
C GLU A 98 -22.75 18.63 -1.41
N LEU A 99 -21.88 17.73 -1.86
CA LEU A 99 -22.17 16.79 -2.95
C LEU A 99 -22.53 15.42 -2.37
N ALA A 100 -23.78 15.21 -2.02
CA ALA A 100 -24.29 13.98 -1.42
C ALA A 100 -24.33 12.85 -2.46
N LEU A 101 -23.21 12.19 -2.71
CA LEU A 101 -23.02 11.21 -3.80
C LEU A 101 -24.02 10.03 -3.76
N ARG A 102 -24.46 9.61 -2.59
CA ARG A 102 -25.40 8.49 -2.41
C ARG A 102 -26.86 8.87 -2.65
N ASP A 103 -27.21 10.14 -2.51
CA ASP A 103 -28.57 10.67 -2.73
C ASP A 103 -28.63 11.45 -4.04
N ARG A 104 -29.39 10.92 -5.03
CA ARG A 104 -29.49 11.51 -6.37
C ARG A 104 -30.07 12.92 -6.37
N THR A 105 -31.05 13.17 -5.51
CA THR A 105 -31.75 14.48 -5.45
C THR A 105 -30.87 15.52 -4.79
N ARG A 106 -30.25 15.17 -3.65
CA ARG A 106 -29.31 16.06 -2.96
C ARG A 106 -28.04 16.31 -3.77
N PHE A 107 -27.52 15.27 -4.48
CA PHE A 107 -26.40 15.45 -5.40
C PHE A 107 -26.72 16.46 -6.50
N LYS A 108 -27.89 16.33 -7.15
CA LYS A 108 -28.35 17.27 -8.18
C LYS A 108 -28.42 18.69 -7.63
N ALA A 109 -29.04 18.90 -6.48
CA ALA A 109 -29.15 20.19 -5.85
C ALA A 109 -27.77 20.79 -5.50
N GLY A 110 -26.87 20.00 -4.88
CA GLY A 110 -25.51 20.43 -4.53
C GLY A 110 -24.68 20.78 -5.76
N PHE A 111 -24.72 19.95 -6.80
CA PHE A 111 -23.97 20.22 -8.03
C PHE A 111 -24.50 21.46 -8.77
N THR A 112 -25.82 21.68 -8.79
CA THR A 112 -26.40 22.89 -9.35
C THR A 112 -25.99 24.14 -8.57
N ALA A 113 -25.95 24.06 -7.24
CA ALA A 113 -25.44 25.13 -6.39
C ALA A 113 -23.95 25.41 -6.63
N LEU A 114 -23.13 24.34 -6.85
CA LEU A 114 -21.71 24.49 -7.21
C LEU A 114 -21.55 25.29 -8.51
N ILE A 115 -22.31 24.92 -9.53
CA ILE A 115 -22.30 25.63 -10.83
C ILE A 115 -22.68 27.09 -10.66
N ALA A 116 -23.72 27.40 -9.88
CA ALA A 116 -24.15 28.77 -9.65
C ALA A 116 -23.05 29.62 -8.96
N GLU A 117 -22.32 29.05 -8.00
CA GLU A 117 -21.19 29.75 -7.37
C GLU A 117 -19.99 29.93 -8.32
N ILE A 118 -19.71 28.94 -9.16
CA ILE A 118 -18.67 29.07 -10.17
C ILE A 118 -19.04 30.13 -11.22
N ASP A 119 -20.28 30.14 -11.72
CA ASP A 119 -20.77 31.13 -12.66
C ASP A 119 -20.59 32.56 -12.15
N LYS A 120 -20.90 32.79 -10.85
CA LYS A 120 -20.73 34.04 -10.18
C LYS A 120 -19.27 34.50 -10.10
N LEU A 121 -18.34 33.57 -9.81
CA LEU A 121 -16.92 33.90 -9.68
C LEU A 121 -16.21 33.99 -11.02
N ALA A 122 -16.57 33.13 -11.97
CA ALA A 122 -15.96 33.07 -13.30
C ALA A 122 -16.57 34.11 -14.26
N GLU A 123 -17.67 34.79 -13.89
CA GLU A 123 -18.43 35.71 -14.73
C GLU A 123 -18.84 35.07 -16.06
N LYS A 124 -19.22 33.79 -16.01
CA LYS A 124 -19.55 32.98 -17.17
C LYS A 124 -20.68 32.01 -16.82
N LYS A 125 -21.56 31.74 -17.75
CA LYS A 125 -22.64 30.77 -17.55
C LYS A 125 -22.29 29.42 -18.09
N ALA A 126 -22.65 28.38 -17.33
CA ALA A 126 -22.56 27.00 -17.75
C ALA A 126 -23.45 26.73 -18.96
N ASN A 127 -23.10 25.70 -19.75
CA ASN A 127 -23.99 25.20 -20.78
C ASN A 127 -25.13 24.38 -20.13
N GLU A 128 -26.27 25.02 -19.87
CA GLU A 128 -27.42 24.44 -19.18
C GLU A 128 -28.05 23.26 -19.91
N GLU A 129 -27.97 23.21 -21.27
CA GLU A 129 -28.48 22.09 -22.08
C GLU A 129 -27.76 20.76 -21.76
N LYS A 130 -26.48 20.84 -21.43
CA LYS A 130 -25.66 19.66 -21.10
C LYS A 130 -25.78 19.25 -19.64
N LEU A 131 -26.35 20.09 -18.78
CA LEU A 131 -26.35 19.87 -17.32
C LEU A 131 -26.99 18.54 -16.89
N PRO A 132 -28.14 18.07 -17.45
CA PRO A 132 -28.73 16.79 -17.06
C PRO A 132 -27.82 15.58 -17.32
N ASP A 133 -27.18 15.54 -18.50
CA ASP A 133 -26.29 14.44 -18.90
C ASP A 133 -24.98 14.46 -18.10
N VAL A 134 -24.45 15.67 -17.87
CA VAL A 134 -23.24 15.86 -17.06
C VAL A 134 -23.47 15.43 -15.63
N LEU A 135 -24.62 15.79 -15.03
CA LEU A 135 -24.99 15.38 -13.67
C LEU A 135 -25.05 13.86 -13.49
N ALA A 136 -25.64 13.15 -14.48
CA ALA A 136 -25.73 11.70 -14.43
C ALA A 136 -24.33 11.05 -14.51
N LYS A 137 -23.49 11.53 -15.43
CA LYS A 137 -22.12 11.03 -15.65
C LYS A 137 -21.19 11.38 -14.48
N ALA A 138 -21.23 12.62 -14.00
CA ALA A 138 -20.41 13.08 -12.88
C ALA A 138 -20.70 12.27 -11.60
N ARG A 139 -21.98 12.04 -11.27
CA ARG A 139 -22.33 11.23 -10.10
C ARG A 139 -21.80 9.81 -10.19
N LEU A 140 -21.90 9.16 -11.35
CA LEU A 140 -21.36 7.81 -11.56
C LEU A 140 -19.84 7.78 -11.48
N ALA A 141 -19.15 8.76 -12.05
CA ALA A 141 -17.70 8.89 -11.98
C ALA A 141 -17.20 9.12 -10.54
N LEU A 142 -17.93 9.92 -9.76
CA LEU A 142 -17.60 10.22 -8.36
C LEU A 142 -17.95 9.06 -7.40
N LEU A 143 -18.93 8.22 -7.73
CA LEU A 143 -19.26 7.01 -6.97
C LEU A 143 -18.29 5.85 -7.24
N ASN A 144 -17.73 5.75 -8.46
CA ASN A 144 -16.82 4.70 -8.88
C ASN A 144 -15.52 5.28 -9.45
N PRO A 145 -14.67 5.91 -8.63
CA PRO A 145 -13.45 6.56 -9.10
C PRO A 145 -12.40 5.60 -9.70
N ALA A 146 -12.48 4.30 -9.43
CA ALA A 146 -11.53 3.28 -9.89
C ALA A 146 -11.71 2.78 -11.34
N GLY A 147 -12.72 3.27 -12.06
CA GLY A 147 -13.10 2.74 -13.40
C GLY A 147 -12.25 3.19 -14.59
N LYS A 148 -11.31 4.11 -14.45
CA LYS A 148 -10.42 4.55 -15.54
C LYS A 148 -8.97 4.47 -15.12
N LYS A 149 -8.14 3.79 -15.94
CA LYS A 149 -6.67 3.75 -15.81
C LYS A 149 -6.15 5.16 -15.51
N GLN A 150 -5.50 5.30 -14.36
CA GLN A 150 -4.80 6.52 -13.97
C GLN A 150 -3.84 6.93 -15.07
N ARG A 151 -4.19 7.96 -15.81
CA ARG A 151 -3.22 8.74 -16.55
C ARG A 151 -2.56 9.64 -15.51
N THR A 152 -1.35 9.30 -15.13
CA THR A 152 -0.58 10.00 -14.11
C THR A 152 -0.45 11.48 -14.44
N TRP A 153 -0.88 12.33 -13.54
CA TRP A 153 -0.85 13.79 -13.60
C TRP A 153 0.56 14.41 -13.73
N ARG A 154 1.57 13.58 -13.71
CA ARG A 154 2.95 13.98 -13.42
C ARG A 154 3.82 14.35 -14.62
N THR A 155 3.30 14.47 -15.84
CA THR A 155 4.20 14.47 -17.03
C THR A 155 4.15 15.67 -17.96
N TRP A 156 3.50 16.79 -17.65
CA TRP A 156 3.43 17.88 -18.62
C TRP A 156 4.13 19.20 -18.24
N THR A 157 4.37 19.48 -16.98
CA THR A 157 5.02 20.76 -16.57
C THR A 157 6.53 20.78 -16.69
N PRO A 158 7.33 19.70 -16.45
CA PRO A 158 8.77 19.78 -16.57
C PRO A 158 9.28 19.72 -18.02
N ILE A 159 8.53 19.11 -18.96
CA ILE A 159 9.01 18.98 -20.36
C ILE A 159 8.93 20.30 -21.10
N ALA A 160 7.89 21.09 -20.90
CA ALA A 160 7.76 22.40 -21.54
C ALA A 160 8.80 23.40 -21.02
N ALA A 161 9.11 23.38 -19.71
CA ALA A 161 10.14 24.22 -19.11
C ALA A 161 11.57 23.78 -19.51
N GLY A 162 11.81 22.46 -19.64
CA GLY A 162 13.10 21.93 -20.10
C GLY A 162 13.40 22.25 -21.56
N ILE A 163 12.40 22.21 -22.43
CA ILE A 163 12.56 22.56 -23.85
C ILE A 163 12.83 24.07 -24.01
N ALA A 164 12.17 24.92 -23.25
CA ALA A 164 12.41 26.36 -23.26
C ALA A 164 13.85 26.72 -22.77
N LEU A 165 14.36 26.01 -21.77
CA LEU A 165 15.70 26.24 -21.25
C LEU A 165 16.80 25.78 -22.21
N LEU A 166 16.58 24.70 -22.97
CA LEU A 166 17.51 24.21 -24.00
C LEU A 166 17.59 25.15 -25.21
N PHE A 167 16.50 25.83 -25.55
CA PHE A 167 16.52 26.86 -26.62
C PHE A 167 17.29 28.10 -26.23
N VAL A 168 17.29 28.48 -24.94
CA VAL A 168 18.02 29.63 -24.43
C VAL A 168 19.52 29.35 -24.32
N LEU A 169 19.96 28.09 -24.19
CA LEU A 169 21.35 27.68 -24.05
C LEU A 169 22.06 27.35 -25.37
N GLY A 170 21.46 27.58 -26.54
CA GLY A 170 22.13 27.52 -27.84
C GLY A 170 22.52 26.13 -28.35
N PHE A 171 21.91 25.05 -27.86
CA PHE A 171 22.09 23.70 -28.41
C PHE A 171 21.27 23.54 -29.69
N GLY A 172 21.96 23.49 -30.84
CA GLY A 172 21.36 23.50 -32.17
C GLY A 172 20.38 22.36 -32.42
N ALA A 173 19.25 22.68 -33.09
CA ALA A 173 18.14 21.81 -33.42
C ALA A 173 18.51 20.48 -34.10
N GLY A 174 19.66 20.41 -34.77
CA GLY A 174 20.12 19.23 -35.52
C GLY A 174 20.48 18.02 -34.62
N ARG A 175 20.90 18.23 -33.39
CA ARG A 175 21.22 17.12 -32.47
C ARG A 175 19.98 16.51 -31.83
N ILE A 176 18.93 17.31 -31.61
CA ILE A 176 17.67 16.83 -31.04
C ILE A 176 16.92 15.99 -32.07
N VAL A 177 16.94 16.38 -33.36
CA VAL A 177 16.29 15.63 -34.44
C VAL A 177 16.99 14.30 -34.69
N ASN A 178 18.32 14.20 -34.53
CA ASN A 178 19.04 12.95 -34.68
C ASN A 178 18.76 11.99 -33.51
N ALA A 179 18.68 12.48 -32.28
CA ALA A 179 18.31 11.65 -31.13
C ALA A 179 16.90 11.06 -31.24
N PHE A 180 15.96 11.80 -31.86
CA PHE A 180 14.62 11.28 -32.16
C PHE A 180 14.59 10.26 -33.30
N ARG A 181 15.53 10.34 -34.26
CA ARG A 181 15.62 9.41 -35.39
C ARG A 181 16.39 8.14 -35.10
N SER A 182 17.34 8.16 -34.18
CA SER A 182 18.16 7.00 -33.83
C SER A 182 17.56 6.09 -32.77
N GLY A 183 16.46 6.46 -32.13
CA GLY A 183 15.86 5.67 -31.06
C GLY A 183 16.63 5.71 -29.72
N ASP A 184 17.71 6.50 -29.64
CA ASP A 184 18.61 6.56 -28.48
C ASP A 184 17.94 7.12 -27.20
N PHE A 185 16.76 7.72 -27.33
CA PHE A 185 15.96 8.16 -26.17
C PHE A 185 15.31 7.02 -25.40
N LEU A 186 15.11 5.86 -26.04
CA LEU A 186 14.65 4.63 -25.37
C LEU A 186 15.78 3.91 -24.64
N VAL A 187 17.03 4.06 -25.10
CA VAL A 187 18.20 3.45 -24.49
C VAL A 187 18.59 4.15 -23.19
N ALA A 188 18.38 5.47 -23.08
CA ALA A 188 18.66 6.21 -21.84
C ALA A 188 17.68 5.87 -20.70
N SER A 189 16.44 5.46 -20.99
CA SER A 189 15.51 4.96 -19.99
C SER A 189 15.70 3.47 -19.67
N GLN A 190 16.36 2.73 -20.58
CA GLN A 190 16.72 1.32 -20.35
C GLN A 190 18.09 1.15 -19.70
N ALA A 191 18.96 2.16 -19.76
CA ALA A 191 20.24 2.13 -19.05
C ALA A 191 20.12 2.21 -17.51
N ALA A 192 18.93 2.51 -16.98
CA ALA A 192 18.62 2.39 -15.56
C ALA A 192 18.14 0.97 -15.17
N GLU A 193 17.94 0.06 -16.13
CA GLU A 193 17.49 -1.33 -15.93
C GLU A 193 18.30 -2.36 -16.71
N ALA A 194 19.49 -2.06 -17.17
CA ALA A 194 20.38 -3.07 -17.72
C ALA A 194 21.05 -3.85 -16.59
N VAL A 195 20.30 -4.73 -15.94
CA VAL A 195 20.82 -5.96 -15.37
C VAL A 195 21.40 -6.76 -16.55
N PRO A 196 22.70 -7.12 -16.56
CA PRO A 196 23.27 -7.87 -17.67
C PRO A 196 22.55 -9.20 -17.84
N THR A 197 21.89 -9.37 -18.97
CA THR A 197 21.35 -10.64 -19.41
C THR A 197 22.51 -11.59 -19.73
N SER A 198 22.53 -12.68 -19.00
CA SER A 198 23.13 -13.96 -19.38
C SER A 198 24.60 -13.98 -19.69
N ALA A 199 25.41 -14.08 -18.65
CA ALA A 199 26.54 -14.97 -18.71
C ALA A 199 26.26 -16.14 -17.76
N ALA A 200 26.43 -17.35 -18.26
CA ALA A 200 26.33 -18.65 -17.60
C ALA A 200 26.07 -18.60 -16.09
N ILE A 201 24.88 -19.04 -15.68
CA ILE A 201 24.58 -19.37 -14.29
C ILE A 201 25.55 -20.46 -13.87
N THR A 202 26.67 -20.08 -13.30
CA THR A 202 27.42 -20.94 -12.42
C THR A 202 26.67 -21.00 -11.09
N GLU A 203 26.31 -22.18 -10.66
CA GLU A 203 25.58 -22.55 -9.45
C GLU A 203 26.32 -22.11 -8.17
N SER A 204 26.43 -20.83 -7.85
CA SER A 204 26.76 -20.32 -6.50
C SER A 204 26.53 -18.83 -6.31
N ALA A 205 25.51 -18.26 -6.93
CA ALA A 205 25.13 -16.91 -6.59
C ALA A 205 24.47 -16.91 -5.19
N GLY A 206 25.16 -16.37 -4.20
CA GLY A 206 24.63 -16.19 -2.85
C GLY A 206 23.36 -15.34 -2.81
N PRO A 207 22.75 -15.15 -1.62
CA PRO A 207 21.51 -14.38 -1.47
C PRO A 207 21.60 -12.98 -2.07
N THR A 208 20.54 -12.57 -2.77
CA THR A 208 20.41 -11.29 -3.45
C THR A 208 19.52 -10.31 -2.69
N LEU A 209 19.53 -9.04 -3.09
CA LEU A 209 18.61 -8.04 -2.56
C LEU A 209 17.14 -8.42 -2.77
N ALA A 210 16.81 -9.08 -3.89
CA ALA A 210 15.46 -9.56 -4.17
C ALA A 210 15.04 -10.69 -3.22
N ASP A 211 15.97 -11.57 -2.85
CA ASP A 211 15.74 -12.62 -1.85
C ASP A 211 15.42 -12.01 -0.48
N LEU A 212 16.16 -10.97 -0.06
CA LEU A 212 15.92 -10.27 1.21
C LEU A 212 14.53 -9.62 1.29
N GLN A 213 13.92 -9.28 0.16
CA GLN A 213 12.56 -8.73 0.13
C GLN A 213 11.48 -9.81 0.21
N ARG A 214 11.74 -11.02 -0.29
CA ARG A 214 10.72 -12.05 -0.52
C ARG A 214 10.81 -13.24 0.42
N GLN A 215 11.99 -13.52 0.97
CA GLN A 215 12.25 -14.72 1.77
C GLN A 215 12.43 -14.38 3.25
N PRO A 216 11.99 -15.26 4.16
CA PRO A 216 12.33 -15.17 5.58
C PRO A 216 13.85 -15.22 5.80
N TRP A 217 14.34 -14.40 6.72
CA TRP A 217 15.78 -14.32 6.99
C TRP A 217 16.44 -15.66 7.35
N ARG A 218 15.71 -16.62 7.93
CA ARG A 218 16.22 -17.96 8.22
C ARG A 218 16.51 -18.78 6.96
N GLU A 219 15.67 -18.65 5.94
CA GLU A 219 15.87 -19.29 4.64
C GLU A 219 17.05 -18.68 3.91
N ILE A 220 17.20 -17.35 3.99
CA ILE A 220 18.36 -16.63 3.46
C ILE A 220 19.64 -17.13 4.13
N ALA A 221 19.65 -17.23 5.47
CA ALA A 221 20.78 -17.71 6.23
C ALA A 221 21.17 -19.16 5.88
N ALA A 222 20.18 -20.02 5.63
CA ALA A 222 20.40 -21.43 5.24
C ALA A 222 21.10 -21.57 3.88
N ARG A 223 21.05 -20.55 3.02
CA ARG A 223 21.72 -20.52 1.71
C ARG A 223 23.16 -19.98 1.77
N ILE A 224 23.62 -19.55 2.92
CA ILE A 224 25.00 -19.09 3.12
C ILE A 224 25.89 -20.32 3.36
N ASP A 225 26.63 -20.72 2.36
CA ASP A 225 27.68 -21.73 2.42
C ASP A 225 29.06 -21.14 2.77
N ALA A 226 30.10 -21.93 2.80
CA ALA A 226 31.45 -21.51 3.18
C ALA A 226 32.00 -20.42 2.24
N GLU A 227 31.84 -20.57 0.93
CA GLU A 227 32.31 -19.62 -0.08
C GLU A 227 31.55 -18.30 0.00
N THR A 228 30.24 -18.40 0.05
CA THR A 228 29.36 -17.23 0.21
C THR A 228 29.70 -16.47 1.51
N ALA A 229 29.93 -17.18 2.62
CA ALA A 229 30.29 -16.55 3.89
C ALA A 229 31.64 -15.82 3.83
N ALA A 230 32.63 -16.42 3.15
CA ALA A 230 33.94 -15.79 2.98
C ALA A 230 33.83 -14.51 2.15
N ARG A 231 33.06 -14.54 1.06
CA ARG A 231 32.77 -13.38 0.21
C ARG A 231 32.03 -12.29 0.97
N ILE A 232 30.92 -12.62 1.64
CA ILE A 232 30.15 -11.67 2.46
C ILE A 232 31.05 -10.97 3.47
N LYS A 233 31.94 -11.69 4.15
CA LYS A 233 32.85 -11.09 5.13
C LYS A 233 33.88 -10.16 4.50
N ALA A 234 34.36 -10.45 3.31
CA ALA A 234 35.28 -9.56 2.58
C ALA A 234 34.56 -8.28 2.15
N GLU A 235 33.46 -8.41 1.43
CA GLU A 235 32.67 -7.29 0.93
C GLU A 235 32.10 -6.41 2.07
N ALA A 236 31.68 -7.01 3.21
CA ALA A 236 31.24 -6.26 4.37
C ALA A 236 32.36 -5.41 5.02
N ARG A 237 33.60 -5.91 5.03
CA ARG A 237 34.78 -5.13 5.49
C ARG A 237 35.10 -3.96 4.54
N ASP A 238 34.87 -4.17 3.25
CA ASP A 238 35.04 -3.12 2.23
C ASP A 238 33.88 -2.10 2.24
N GLY A 239 32.88 -2.32 3.10
CA GLY A 239 31.81 -1.38 3.34
C GLY A 239 30.56 -1.59 2.47
N ASP A 240 30.44 -2.75 1.77
CA ASP A 240 29.24 -3.04 1.00
C ASP A 240 28.01 -3.24 1.91
N GLY A 241 26.99 -2.40 1.73
CA GLY A 241 25.81 -2.38 2.59
C GLY A 241 24.93 -3.64 2.48
N LEU A 242 24.92 -4.33 1.33
CA LEU A 242 24.22 -5.60 1.18
C LEU A 242 24.98 -6.72 1.92
N ALA A 243 26.29 -6.77 1.76
CA ALA A 243 27.15 -7.74 2.44
C ALA A 243 27.10 -7.52 3.98
N GLN A 244 27.08 -6.27 4.46
CA GLN A 244 26.86 -5.98 5.89
C GLN A 244 25.51 -6.47 6.36
N THR A 245 24.42 -6.30 5.57
CA THR A 245 23.11 -6.84 5.88
C THR A 245 23.12 -8.37 5.95
N LEU A 246 23.74 -9.03 4.99
CA LEU A 246 23.87 -10.49 4.96
C LEU A 246 24.74 -11.01 6.12
N ALA A 247 25.81 -10.29 6.49
CA ALA A 247 26.62 -10.60 7.67
C ALA A 247 25.81 -10.47 8.97
N CYS A 248 24.97 -9.42 9.08
CA CYS A 248 24.03 -9.26 10.18
C CYS A 248 23.10 -10.49 10.30
N ILE A 249 22.47 -10.91 9.19
CA ILE A 249 21.62 -12.10 9.12
C ILE A 249 22.42 -13.37 9.47
N GLY A 250 23.63 -13.49 8.95
CA GLY A 250 24.53 -14.60 9.26
C GLY A 250 24.79 -14.76 10.76
N HIS A 251 25.12 -13.67 11.43
CA HIS A 251 25.29 -13.65 12.90
C HIS A 251 23.99 -13.85 13.69
N MET A 252 22.84 -13.40 13.17
CA MET A 252 21.54 -13.68 13.79
C MET A 252 21.19 -15.17 13.78
N ALA A 253 21.48 -15.85 12.67
CA ALA A 253 21.12 -17.26 12.46
C ALA A 253 22.18 -18.24 12.94
N GLY A 254 23.43 -17.82 13.06
CA GLY A 254 24.56 -18.73 13.14
C GLY A 254 24.78 -19.48 11.81
N ALA A 255 24.62 -18.79 10.67
CA ALA A 255 24.83 -19.35 9.36
C ALA A 255 26.28 -19.83 9.17
N HIS A 256 26.53 -20.66 8.15
CA HIS A 256 27.87 -21.19 7.91
C HIS A 256 28.93 -20.08 7.90
N GLY A 257 30.00 -20.30 8.68
CA GLY A 257 31.07 -19.31 8.83
C GLY A 257 30.77 -18.11 9.73
N PHE A 258 29.54 -17.94 10.23
CA PHE A 258 29.15 -16.90 11.18
C PHE A 258 28.83 -17.52 12.55
N LEU A 259 29.48 -17.04 13.59
CA LEU A 259 29.11 -17.43 14.96
C LEU A 259 27.82 -16.68 15.36
N PRO A 260 26.83 -17.35 15.98
CA PRO A 260 25.66 -16.69 16.53
C PRO A 260 26.10 -15.64 17.56
N SER A 261 25.87 -14.36 17.24
CA SER A 261 26.26 -13.26 18.08
C SER A 261 25.36 -12.05 17.85
N PRO A 262 24.45 -11.75 18.77
CA PRO A 262 23.61 -10.54 18.68
C PRO A 262 24.42 -9.24 18.62
N ALA A 263 25.59 -9.20 19.28
CA ALA A 263 26.47 -8.02 19.27
C ALA A 263 27.12 -7.83 17.88
N ALA A 264 27.66 -8.92 17.29
CA ALA A 264 28.21 -8.86 15.94
C ALA A 264 27.13 -8.61 14.87
N ALA A 265 25.94 -9.19 15.04
CA ALA A 265 24.80 -8.89 14.18
C ALA A 265 24.44 -7.40 14.23
N ARG A 266 24.39 -6.82 15.44
CA ARG A 266 24.14 -5.38 15.62
C ARG A 266 25.19 -4.53 14.91
N GLU A 267 26.47 -4.81 15.11
CA GLU A 267 27.56 -4.08 14.49
C GLU A 267 27.41 -4.01 12.95
N GLN A 268 27.12 -5.14 12.33
CA GLN A 268 26.95 -5.22 10.89
C GLN A 268 25.65 -4.54 10.41
N CYS A 269 24.56 -4.69 11.14
CA CYS A 269 23.33 -3.98 10.85
C CYS A 269 23.48 -2.46 11.04
N ASP A 270 24.22 -1.99 12.06
CA ASP A 270 24.48 -0.58 12.32
C ASP A 270 25.34 0.04 11.20
N ALA A 271 26.35 -0.69 10.72
CA ALA A 271 27.21 -0.25 9.62
C ALA A 271 26.40 -0.07 8.31
N GLY A 272 25.56 -1.04 7.95
CA GLY A 272 24.70 -0.92 6.78
C GLY A 272 23.63 0.16 6.92
N ALA A 273 23.06 0.32 8.13
CA ALA A 273 22.08 1.34 8.43
C ALA A 273 22.65 2.76 8.36
N ALA A 274 23.91 2.96 8.73
CA ALA A 274 24.60 4.24 8.61
C ALA A 274 24.74 4.70 7.15
N GLN A 275 24.68 3.77 6.20
CA GLN A 275 24.68 4.04 4.75
C GLN A 275 23.26 4.18 4.17
N GLU A 276 22.25 4.31 5.03
CA GLU A 276 20.85 4.34 4.58
C GLU A 276 20.42 3.10 3.78
N ASN A 277 21.12 1.94 3.94
CA ASN A 277 20.72 0.71 3.28
C ASN A 277 19.35 0.23 3.85
N PRO A 278 18.28 0.16 3.03
CA PRO A 278 16.93 -0.11 3.54
C PRO A 278 16.78 -1.51 4.13
N ALA A 279 17.56 -2.49 3.65
CA ALA A 279 17.57 -3.83 4.21
C ALA A 279 18.23 -3.83 5.59
N ALA A 280 19.39 -3.20 5.76
CA ALA A 280 20.08 -3.10 7.06
C ALA A 280 19.23 -2.37 8.10
N LEU A 281 18.58 -1.28 7.71
CA LEU A 281 17.62 -0.56 8.55
C LEU A 281 16.48 -1.48 9.01
N TYR A 282 15.91 -2.27 8.10
CA TYR A 282 14.86 -3.24 8.41
C TYR A 282 15.35 -4.36 9.31
N TYR A 283 16.51 -4.95 9.01
CA TYR A 283 17.04 -6.06 9.83
C TYR A 283 17.51 -5.62 11.21
N SER A 284 17.83 -4.35 11.42
CA SER A 284 17.99 -3.77 12.77
C SER A 284 16.71 -3.89 13.61
N TRP A 285 15.54 -3.65 12.99
CA TRP A 285 14.24 -3.88 13.63
C TRP A 285 13.98 -5.36 13.92
N VAL A 286 14.29 -6.24 12.95
CA VAL A 286 14.14 -7.69 13.14
C VAL A 286 15.03 -8.17 14.27
N LEU A 287 16.29 -7.72 14.32
CA LEU A 287 17.24 -8.05 15.39
C LEU A 287 16.73 -7.60 16.77
N HIS A 288 16.22 -6.37 16.90
CA HIS A 288 15.62 -5.88 18.14
C HIS A 288 14.47 -6.79 18.62
N ARG A 289 13.64 -7.31 17.73
CA ARG A 289 12.53 -8.21 18.08
C ARG A 289 12.95 -9.63 18.42
N THR A 290 13.96 -10.14 17.74
CA THR A 290 14.42 -11.55 17.91
C THR A 290 15.49 -11.71 18.99
N ALA A 291 16.28 -10.68 19.23
CA ALA A 291 17.35 -10.65 20.22
C ALA A 291 17.38 -9.29 20.95
N PRO A 292 16.45 -9.02 21.88
CA PRO A 292 16.37 -7.72 22.59
C PRO A 292 17.67 -7.34 23.32
N HIS A 293 18.46 -8.34 23.73
CA HIS A 293 19.76 -8.15 24.39
C HIS A 293 20.89 -7.70 23.42
N ALA A 294 20.62 -7.60 22.12
CA ALA A 294 21.55 -6.97 21.18
C ALA A 294 21.81 -5.50 21.48
N GLY A 295 20.97 -4.88 22.31
CA GLY A 295 21.17 -3.51 22.80
C GLY A 295 20.70 -2.40 21.84
N ILE A 296 19.87 -2.71 20.86
CA ILE A 296 19.15 -1.70 20.07
C ILE A 296 17.90 -1.31 20.86
N ASP A 297 17.76 -0.04 21.24
CA ASP A 297 16.58 0.43 21.93
C ASP A 297 15.35 0.50 20.99
N GLN A 298 14.17 0.51 21.60
CA GLN A 298 12.89 0.48 20.85
C GLN A 298 12.69 1.71 19.95
N ALA A 299 13.12 2.89 20.38
CA ALA A 299 12.94 4.12 19.62
C ALA A 299 13.82 4.10 18.36
N THR A 300 15.09 3.72 18.50
CA THR A 300 16.03 3.52 17.38
C THR A 300 15.51 2.46 16.41
N ALA A 301 15.07 1.30 16.92
CA ALA A 301 14.54 0.23 16.08
C ALA A 301 13.30 0.67 15.29
N ARG A 302 12.36 1.38 15.93
CA ARG A 302 11.16 1.92 15.24
C ARG A 302 11.52 3.02 14.24
N GLY A 303 12.44 3.89 14.56
CA GLY A 303 12.93 4.93 13.64
C GLY A 303 13.55 4.33 12.38
N ARG A 304 14.39 3.30 12.54
CA ARG A 304 14.99 2.56 11.42
C ARG A 304 13.93 1.83 10.57
N LEU A 305 12.94 1.21 11.21
CA LEU A 305 11.81 0.59 10.50
C LEU A 305 11.02 1.61 9.67
N ALA A 306 10.69 2.75 10.27
CA ALA A 306 10.01 3.83 9.57
C ALA A 306 10.84 4.34 8.39
N ARG A 307 12.17 4.51 8.58
CA ARG A 307 13.07 4.94 7.52
C ARG A 307 13.17 3.94 6.37
N ALA A 308 13.30 2.64 6.67
CA ALA A 308 13.28 1.58 5.67
C ALA A 308 11.97 1.57 4.86
N ALA A 309 10.84 1.79 5.53
CA ALA A 309 9.54 1.91 4.86
C ALA A 309 9.46 3.14 3.94
N GLN A 310 9.99 4.29 4.36
CA GLN A 310 10.09 5.51 3.54
C GLN A 310 10.97 5.31 2.30
N LEU A 311 12.05 4.53 2.43
CA LEU A 311 12.92 4.14 1.33
C LEU A 311 12.29 3.07 0.41
N GLY A 312 11.05 2.65 0.68
CA GLY A 312 10.30 1.74 -0.17
C GLY A 312 10.59 0.26 0.06
N TRP A 313 11.26 -0.10 1.16
CA TRP A 313 11.52 -1.51 1.50
C TRP A 313 10.21 -2.21 1.87
N THR A 314 9.74 -3.12 1.01
CA THR A 314 8.39 -3.68 1.13
C THR A 314 8.13 -4.40 2.46
N PRO A 315 9.03 -5.27 2.98
CA PRO A 315 8.83 -5.86 4.31
C PRO A 315 8.71 -4.82 5.43
N ALA A 316 9.47 -3.72 5.36
CA ALA A 316 9.39 -2.65 6.34
C ALA A 316 8.09 -1.86 6.24
N ILE A 317 7.56 -1.66 5.04
CA ILE A 317 6.25 -1.01 4.84
C ILE A 317 5.16 -1.79 5.59
N VAL A 318 5.13 -3.12 5.44
CA VAL A 318 4.14 -3.97 6.14
C VAL A 318 4.34 -3.93 7.66
N ASP A 319 5.57 -4.15 8.13
CA ASP A 319 5.84 -4.19 9.57
C ASP A 319 5.64 -2.81 10.23
N TYR A 320 5.97 -1.72 9.55
CA TYR A 320 5.68 -0.38 10.04
C TYR A 320 4.18 -0.11 10.09
N ALA A 321 3.43 -0.50 9.07
CA ALA A 321 1.97 -0.42 9.07
C ALA A 321 1.35 -1.20 10.23
N LEU A 322 1.89 -2.38 10.57
CA LEU A 322 1.46 -3.16 11.73
C LEU A 322 1.71 -2.44 13.06
N THR A 323 2.80 -1.68 13.19
CA THR A 323 3.04 -0.87 14.41
C THR A 323 2.04 0.27 14.55
N LEU A 324 1.53 0.79 13.44
CA LEU A 324 0.55 1.88 13.40
C LEU A 324 -0.89 1.39 13.54
N ALA A 325 -1.18 0.14 13.14
CA ALA A 325 -2.55 -0.39 13.11
C ALA A 325 -3.23 -0.45 14.48
N ASN A 326 -2.45 -0.51 15.57
CA ASN A 326 -2.95 -0.52 16.94
C ASN A 326 -3.24 0.88 17.50
N ASP A 327 -2.76 1.94 16.83
CA ASP A 327 -3.05 3.32 17.22
C ASP A 327 -4.28 3.81 16.43
N MET A 328 -5.34 4.16 17.15
CA MET A 328 -6.59 4.63 16.55
C MET A 328 -6.40 5.85 15.65
N ASN A 329 -5.45 6.72 15.98
CA ASN A 329 -5.16 7.92 15.19
C ASN A 329 -4.33 7.62 13.94
N ALA A 330 -3.62 6.50 13.91
CA ALA A 330 -2.74 6.10 12.82
C ALA A 330 -3.31 4.99 11.92
N GLN A 331 -4.50 4.45 12.23
CA GLN A 331 -5.10 3.35 11.44
C GLN A 331 -5.30 3.69 9.96
N ALA A 332 -5.67 4.92 9.63
CA ALA A 332 -5.79 5.34 8.24
C ALA A 332 -4.43 5.35 7.52
N GLN A 333 -3.36 5.73 8.21
CA GLN A 333 -2.00 5.64 7.67
C GLN A 333 -1.57 4.18 7.50
N ALA A 334 -1.88 3.31 8.46
CA ALA A 334 -1.62 1.88 8.33
C ALA A 334 -2.32 1.29 7.09
N GLY A 335 -3.58 1.66 6.84
CA GLY A 335 -4.31 1.23 5.64
C GLY A 335 -3.63 1.65 4.33
N ARG A 336 -3.13 2.89 4.25
CA ARG A 336 -2.38 3.36 3.08
C ARG A 336 -1.08 2.59 2.86
N LEU A 337 -0.37 2.28 3.93
CA LEU A 337 0.87 1.50 3.84
C LEU A 337 0.61 0.04 3.46
N PHE A 338 -0.44 -0.58 4.00
CA PHE A 338 -0.84 -1.92 3.56
C PHE A 338 -1.21 -1.94 2.07
N LEU A 339 -1.95 -0.93 1.59
CA LEU A 339 -2.24 -0.79 0.16
C LEU A 339 -0.96 -0.65 -0.66
N ALA A 340 -0.03 0.21 -0.23
CA ALA A 340 1.24 0.40 -0.93
C ALA A 340 2.09 -0.88 -1.03
N ALA A 341 2.05 -1.74 -0.01
CA ALA A 341 2.69 -3.06 -0.05
C ALA A 341 1.90 -4.03 -0.95
N ALA A 342 0.56 -4.00 -0.91
CA ALA A 342 -0.31 -4.84 -1.74
C ALA A 342 -0.16 -4.53 -3.24
N GLU A 343 0.05 -3.27 -3.61
CA GLU A 343 0.33 -2.82 -4.98
C GLU A 343 1.70 -3.27 -5.48
N ARG A 344 2.65 -3.51 -4.58
CA ARG A 344 3.95 -4.12 -4.87
C ARG A 344 3.92 -5.65 -4.92
N ASP A 345 2.70 -6.20 -4.95
CA ASP A 345 2.42 -7.64 -4.98
C ASP A 345 2.94 -8.42 -3.76
N ASP A 346 3.11 -7.74 -2.62
CA ASP A 346 3.47 -8.39 -1.37
C ASP A 346 2.26 -9.12 -0.76
N PRO A 347 2.33 -10.45 -0.54
CA PRO A 347 1.17 -11.22 -0.06
C PRO A 347 0.77 -10.87 1.38
N ARG A 348 1.70 -10.45 2.24
CA ARG A 348 1.38 -9.95 3.59
C ARG A 348 0.67 -8.62 3.50
N GLY A 349 1.15 -7.72 2.63
CA GLY A 349 0.51 -6.43 2.35
C GLY A 349 -0.91 -6.60 1.84
N GLN A 350 -1.13 -7.51 0.89
CA GLN A 350 -2.46 -7.85 0.35
C GLN A 350 -3.39 -8.39 1.45
N TYR A 351 -2.92 -9.31 2.28
CA TYR A 351 -3.69 -9.86 3.39
C TYR A 351 -4.04 -8.80 4.45
N HIS A 352 -3.08 -7.99 4.88
CA HIS A 352 -3.34 -6.97 5.90
C HIS A 352 -4.22 -5.83 5.38
N TYR A 353 -4.10 -5.48 4.09
CA TYR A 353 -5.01 -4.52 3.46
C TYR A 353 -6.44 -5.07 3.39
N ALA A 354 -6.60 -6.35 3.04
CA ALA A 354 -7.90 -7.01 3.06
C ALA A 354 -8.53 -7.02 4.45
N ARG A 355 -7.74 -7.28 5.51
CA ARG A 355 -8.20 -7.15 6.89
C ARG A 355 -8.62 -5.72 7.22
N TRP A 356 -7.84 -4.74 6.80
CA TRP A 356 -8.16 -3.34 7.02
C TRP A 356 -9.47 -2.93 6.33
N LEU A 357 -9.70 -3.39 5.11
CA LEU A 357 -10.96 -3.17 4.37
C LEU A 357 -12.15 -3.76 5.10
N ARG A 358 -12.01 -4.94 5.70
CA ARG A 358 -13.08 -5.65 6.41
C ARG A 358 -13.36 -5.08 7.79
N ASP A 359 -12.33 -4.87 8.61
CA ASP A 359 -12.45 -4.74 10.06
C ASP A 359 -12.16 -3.34 10.60
N SER A 360 -11.32 -2.55 9.91
CA SER A 360 -10.81 -1.31 10.49
C SER A 360 -11.91 -0.26 10.68
N PRO A 361 -11.99 0.36 11.86
CA PRO A 361 -12.85 1.52 12.07
C PRO A 361 -12.54 2.70 11.13
N ALA A 362 -11.28 2.83 10.70
CA ALA A 362 -10.82 3.82 9.73
C ALA A 362 -10.99 3.37 8.28
N GLY A 363 -11.42 2.11 8.05
CA GLY A 363 -11.65 1.52 6.73
C GLY A 363 -13.12 1.57 6.31
N PRO A 364 -13.43 1.11 5.10
CA PRO A 364 -14.79 1.13 4.55
C PRO A 364 -15.72 0.11 5.20
N ARG A 365 -15.20 -0.88 5.93
CA ARG A 365 -15.90 -2.05 6.46
C ARG A 365 -16.66 -2.81 5.37
N ASP A 366 -15.96 -3.04 4.26
CA ASP A 366 -16.47 -3.72 3.08
C ASP A 366 -15.72 -5.05 2.86
N PRO A 367 -16.30 -6.18 3.29
CA PRO A 367 -15.69 -7.50 3.07
C PRO A 367 -15.58 -7.86 1.59
N ALA A 368 -16.50 -7.38 0.73
CA ALA A 368 -16.45 -7.70 -0.69
C ALA A 368 -15.25 -7.05 -1.38
N ALA A 369 -14.89 -5.82 -0.98
CA ALA A 369 -13.69 -5.15 -1.46
C ALA A 369 -12.38 -5.84 -1.02
N ALA A 370 -12.41 -6.65 0.05
CA ALA A 370 -11.25 -7.40 0.51
C ALA A 370 -10.92 -8.63 -0.36
N ILE A 371 -11.91 -9.18 -1.08
CA ILE A 371 -11.80 -10.46 -1.79
C ILE A 371 -10.68 -10.47 -2.85
N PRO A 372 -10.56 -9.48 -3.76
CA PRO A 372 -9.50 -9.50 -4.77
C PRO A 372 -8.09 -9.53 -4.17
N PHE A 373 -7.89 -8.88 -3.02
CA PHE A 373 -6.60 -8.89 -2.32
C PHE A 373 -6.34 -10.23 -1.65
N LEU A 374 -7.36 -10.84 -1.05
CA LEU A 374 -7.26 -12.19 -0.48
C LEU A 374 -6.98 -13.24 -1.55
N GLU A 375 -7.60 -13.15 -2.72
CA GLU A 375 -7.36 -14.06 -3.84
C GLU A 375 -5.93 -13.96 -4.35
N ARG A 376 -5.38 -12.75 -4.49
CA ARG A 376 -3.98 -12.54 -4.88
C ARG A 376 -3.00 -13.10 -3.84
N ALA A 377 -3.21 -12.80 -2.56
CA ALA A 377 -2.38 -13.32 -1.48
C ALA A 377 -2.48 -14.85 -1.36
N ALA A 378 -3.69 -15.41 -1.50
CA ALA A 378 -3.94 -16.86 -1.50
C ALA A 378 -3.31 -17.57 -2.71
N ALA A 379 -3.28 -16.93 -3.88
CA ALA A 379 -2.59 -17.45 -5.06
C ALA A 379 -1.07 -17.60 -4.81
N GLN A 380 -0.49 -16.67 -4.07
CA GLN A 380 0.91 -16.70 -3.63
C GLN A 380 1.15 -17.63 -2.43
N GLY A 381 0.11 -18.30 -1.94
CA GLY A 381 0.23 -19.28 -0.85
C GLY A 381 0.19 -18.68 0.55
N GLN A 382 -0.15 -17.40 0.73
CA GLN A 382 -0.22 -16.78 2.08
C GLN A 382 -1.27 -17.50 2.95
N PRO A 383 -0.87 -18.19 4.06
CA PRO A 383 -1.77 -19.08 4.79
C PRO A 383 -2.91 -18.34 5.48
N GLU A 384 -2.67 -17.16 6.01
CA GLU A 384 -3.73 -16.34 6.64
C GLU A 384 -4.74 -15.83 5.61
N ALA A 385 -4.31 -15.55 4.38
CA ALA A 385 -5.21 -15.15 3.29
C ALA A 385 -6.04 -16.33 2.82
N LEU A 386 -5.44 -17.51 2.66
CA LEU A 386 -6.14 -18.77 2.38
C LEU A 386 -7.20 -19.05 3.44
N HIS A 387 -6.84 -18.92 4.72
CA HIS A 387 -7.75 -19.11 5.84
C HIS A 387 -8.93 -18.13 5.81
N MET A 388 -8.66 -16.85 5.61
CA MET A 388 -9.70 -15.82 5.60
C MET A 388 -10.65 -15.99 4.40
N LEU A 389 -10.11 -16.26 3.22
CA LEU A 389 -10.90 -16.50 2.02
C LEU A 389 -11.77 -17.77 2.17
N ALA A 390 -11.20 -18.82 2.80
CA ALA A 390 -11.98 -20.03 3.15
C ALA A 390 -13.14 -19.70 4.08
N THR A 391 -12.92 -18.90 5.11
CA THR A 391 -13.96 -18.44 6.04
C THR A 391 -15.05 -17.65 5.30
N PHE A 392 -14.67 -16.77 4.37
CA PHE A 392 -15.63 -16.01 3.55
C PHE A 392 -16.52 -16.94 2.73
N HIS A 393 -15.95 -17.97 2.08
CA HIS A 393 -16.74 -18.96 1.33
C HIS A 393 -17.56 -19.89 2.22
N ARG A 394 -17.10 -20.19 3.44
CA ARG A 394 -17.89 -20.99 4.40
C ARG A 394 -19.12 -20.23 4.89
N ASP A 395 -18.95 -18.94 5.22
CA ASP A 395 -19.94 -18.13 5.94
C ASP A 395 -20.74 -17.20 5.01
N GLY A 396 -20.36 -17.07 3.73
CA GLY A 396 -21.03 -16.19 2.77
C GLY A 396 -20.70 -14.71 2.97
N VAL A 397 -19.52 -14.39 3.51
CA VAL A 397 -19.11 -13.02 3.79
C VAL A 397 -18.56 -12.36 2.51
N GLY A 398 -19.36 -11.49 1.91
CA GLY A 398 -19.00 -10.80 0.66
C GLY A 398 -18.96 -11.69 -0.60
N VAL A 399 -19.21 -13.00 -0.46
CA VAL A 399 -19.25 -14.00 -1.55
C VAL A 399 -20.39 -14.98 -1.33
N THR A 400 -20.77 -15.70 -2.37
CA THR A 400 -21.72 -16.83 -2.25
C THR A 400 -21.10 -17.94 -1.42
N ILE A 401 -21.91 -18.53 -0.52
CA ILE A 401 -21.51 -19.70 0.29
C ILE A 401 -21.07 -20.84 -0.64
N ASN A 402 -19.86 -21.33 -0.41
CA ASN A 402 -19.29 -22.45 -1.15
C ASN A 402 -18.41 -23.34 -0.23
N PRO A 403 -19.02 -24.34 0.43
CA PRO A 403 -18.30 -25.21 1.36
C PRO A 403 -17.17 -26.02 0.69
N THR A 404 -17.35 -26.39 -0.57
CA THR A 404 -16.32 -27.13 -1.32
C THR A 404 -15.07 -26.26 -1.53
N ARG A 405 -15.25 -25.01 -1.94
CA ARG A 405 -14.13 -24.05 -2.08
C ARG A 405 -13.50 -23.74 -0.72
N ALA A 406 -14.31 -23.60 0.33
CA ALA A 406 -13.82 -23.39 1.70
C ALA A 406 -12.92 -24.53 2.17
N LYS A 407 -13.36 -25.80 2.00
CA LYS A 407 -12.55 -27.00 2.32
C LYS A 407 -11.21 -26.98 1.58
N ALA A 408 -11.23 -26.72 0.27
CA ALA A 408 -10.01 -26.70 -0.55
C ALA A 408 -9.02 -25.61 -0.11
N LEU A 409 -9.50 -24.41 0.26
CA LEU A 409 -8.66 -23.31 0.73
C LEU A 409 -8.08 -23.58 2.13
N TYR A 410 -8.91 -24.11 3.06
CA TYR A 410 -8.42 -24.54 4.37
C TYR A 410 -7.39 -25.66 4.24
N ASP A 411 -7.60 -26.59 3.29
CA ASP A 411 -6.64 -27.68 3.03
C ASP A 411 -5.29 -27.15 2.60
N ARG A 412 -5.24 -26.22 1.64
CA ARG A 412 -4.00 -25.57 1.21
C ARG A 412 -3.28 -24.85 2.36
N ALA A 413 -4.01 -24.17 3.25
CA ALA A 413 -3.42 -23.53 4.41
C ALA A 413 -2.96 -24.56 5.47
N SER A 414 -3.69 -25.67 5.63
CA SER A 414 -3.33 -26.75 6.56
C SER A 414 -2.05 -27.49 6.17
N GLN A 415 -1.76 -27.60 4.86
CA GLN A 415 -0.50 -28.15 4.35
C GLN A 415 0.72 -27.30 4.71
N GLN A 416 0.50 -26.03 5.07
CA GLN A 416 1.50 -25.12 5.60
C GLN A 416 1.46 -25.04 7.13
N GLU A 417 0.86 -26.03 7.77
CA GLU A 417 0.75 -26.14 9.22
C GLU A 417 0.08 -24.92 9.89
N HIS A 418 -0.85 -24.24 9.19
CA HIS A 418 -1.60 -23.09 9.75
C HIS A 418 -2.69 -23.57 10.72
N PRO A 419 -2.52 -23.40 12.05
CA PRO A 419 -3.36 -24.06 13.05
C PRO A 419 -4.84 -23.71 12.96
N PRO A 420 -5.25 -22.42 12.74
CA PRO A 420 -6.66 -22.10 12.59
C PRO A 420 -7.33 -22.78 11.38
N SER A 421 -6.59 -22.97 10.28
CA SER A 421 -7.09 -23.66 9.08
C SER A 421 -7.21 -25.16 9.30
N MET A 422 -6.20 -25.77 9.96
CA MET A 422 -6.25 -27.19 10.34
C MET A 422 -7.51 -27.47 11.19
N PHE A 423 -7.80 -26.60 12.17
CA PHE A 423 -8.96 -26.76 13.04
C PHE A 423 -10.28 -26.61 12.27
N ASN A 424 -10.42 -25.57 11.45
CA ASN A 424 -11.64 -25.34 10.68
C ASN A 424 -11.87 -26.43 9.62
N LEU A 425 -10.79 -26.92 8.98
CA LEU A 425 -10.89 -28.06 8.07
C LEU A 425 -11.37 -29.31 8.80
N ALA A 426 -10.76 -29.62 9.94
CA ALA A 426 -11.16 -30.77 10.76
C ALA A 426 -12.63 -30.68 11.20
N ASP A 427 -13.10 -29.50 11.62
CA ASP A 427 -14.50 -29.27 11.98
C ASP A 427 -15.45 -29.47 10.79
N MET A 428 -15.03 -29.14 9.55
CA MET A 428 -15.82 -29.39 8.35
C MET A 428 -15.82 -30.89 7.92
N LEU A 429 -14.75 -31.63 8.20
CA LEU A 429 -14.58 -33.03 7.81
C LEU A 429 -15.22 -34.03 8.79
N ARG A 430 -15.31 -33.68 10.08
CA ARG A 430 -15.68 -34.61 11.18
C ARG A 430 -17.06 -35.29 11.03
N SER A 431 -17.96 -34.69 10.29
CA SER A 431 -19.30 -35.20 10.01
C SER A 431 -19.48 -35.78 8.60
N GLY A 432 -18.39 -35.90 7.85
CA GLY A 432 -18.40 -36.44 6.49
C GLY A 432 -18.25 -37.94 6.41
N THR A 433 -17.62 -38.44 5.34
CA THR A 433 -17.30 -39.86 5.14
C THR A 433 -16.33 -40.37 6.22
N GLU A 434 -16.16 -41.70 6.34
CA GLU A 434 -15.21 -42.29 7.30
C GLU A 434 -13.79 -41.81 7.05
N ALA A 435 -13.36 -41.72 5.79
CA ALA A 435 -12.04 -41.18 5.43
C ALA A 435 -11.88 -39.70 5.81
N GLU A 436 -12.94 -38.88 5.65
CA GLU A 436 -12.93 -37.48 6.09
C GLU A 436 -12.84 -37.38 7.61
N ARG A 437 -13.55 -38.25 8.34
CA ARG A 437 -13.54 -38.32 9.79
C ARG A 437 -12.16 -38.73 10.34
N GLU A 438 -11.52 -39.73 9.75
CA GLU A 438 -10.16 -40.14 10.09
C GLU A 438 -9.16 -39.00 9.88
N ARG A 439 -9.30 -38.30 8.76
CA ARG A 439 -8.48 -37.09 8.48
C ARG A 439 -8.72 -35.99 9.51
N ALA A 440 -9.97 -35.75 9.92
CA ALA A 440 -10.28 -34.78 10.98
C ALA A 440 -9.61 -35.16 12.31
N ILE A 441 -9.63 -36.44 12.68
CA ILE A 441 -8.94 -36.95 13.88
C ILE A 441 -7.44 -36.67 13.80
N THR A 442 -6.82 -36.97 12.66
CA THR A 442 -5.39 -36.72 12.43
C THR A 442 -5.02 -35.23 12.61
N LEU A 443 -5.83 -34.32 12.03
CA LEU A 443 -5.62 -32.88 12.17
C LEU A 443 -5.77 -32.41 13.63
N TYR A 444 -6.77 -32.91 14.35
CA TYR A 444 -6.95 -32.57 15.77
C TYR A 444 -5.81 -33.14 16.64
N GLN A 445 -5.29 -34.33 16.31
CA GLN A 445 -4.13 -34.91 17.02
C GLN A 445 -2.88 -34.06 16.81
N ALA A 446 -2.61 -33.61 15.59
CA ALA A 446 -1.52 -32.71 15.30
C ALA A 446 -1.64 -31.38 16.11
N LEU A 447 -2.84 -30.78 16.09
CA LEU A 447 -3.12 -29.55 16.87
C LEU A 447 -2.99 -29.74 18.38
N ALA A 448 -3.44 -30.90 18.90
CA ALA A 448 -3.31 -31.21 20.32
C ALA A 448 -1.86 -31.31 20.80
N CYS A 449 -0.93 -31.58 19.89
CA CYS A 449 0.51 -31.69 20.17
C CYS A 449 1.29 -30.36 19.96
N MET A 450 0.67 -29.32 19.41
CA MET A 450 1.27 -28.00 19.23
C MET A 450 1.29 -27.24 20.55
N ARG A 451 2.43 -27.21 21.23
CA ARG A 451 2.58 -26.62 22.59
C ARG A 451 2.40 -25.09 22.61
N ASP A 452 2.69 -24.42 21.51
CA ASP A 452 2.64 -22.97 21.42
C ASP A 452 1.23 -22.42 21.11
N GLU A 453 0.29 -23.30 20.70
CA GLU A 453 -1.07 -22.96 20.31
C GLU A 453 -2.07 -23.02 21.47
N ARG A 454 -1.85 -22.21 22.49
CA ARG A 454 -2.59 -22.22 23.77
C ARG A 454 -4.12 -22.13 23.63
N GLN A 455 -4.63 -21.51 22.56
CA GLN A 455 -6.07 -21.36 22.33
C GLN A 455 -6.66 -22.54 21.56
N ILE A 456 -5.97 -23.05 20.56
CA ILE A 456 -6.48 -24.10 19.65
C ILE A 456 -6.29 -25.48 20.26
N GLN A 457 -5.20 -25.72 20.98
CA GLN A 457 -4.88 -26.99 21.60
C GLN A 457 -6.03 -27.54 22.51
N PRO A 458 -6.59 -26.78 23.47
CA PRO A 458 -7.68 -27.29 24.29
C PRO A 458 -8.94 -27.60 23.47
N MET A 459 -9.22 -26.82 22.43
CA MET A 459 -10.35 -27.04 21.52
C MET A 459 -10.17 -28.35 20.74
N ALA A 460 -8.96 -28.61 20.22
CA ALA A 460 -8.64 -29.85 19.54
C ALA A 460 -8.79 -31.08 20.45
N LEU A 461 -8.28 -30.99 21.70
CA LEU A 461 -8.47 -32.05 22.70
C LEU A 461 -9.95 -32.30 23.02
N GLN A 462 -10.78 -31.27 23.11
CA GLN A 462 -12.22 -31.41 23.29
C GLN A 462 -12.89 -32.14 22.10
N ARG A 463 -12.49 -31.82 20.86
CA ARG A 463 -13.00 -32.49 19.66
C ARG A 463 -12.61 -33.96 19.58
N LEU A 464 -11.35 -34.30 19.94
CA LEU A 464 -10.89 -35.69 19.99
C LEU A 464 -11.71 -36.51 21.00
N ARG A 465 -11.96 -35.98 22.19
CA ARG A 465 -12.82 -36.66 23.20
C ARG A 465 -14.21 -36.92 22.64
N ALA A 466 -14.82 -35.95 21.97
CA ALA A 466 -16.13 -36.09 21.35
C ALA A 466 -16.17 -37.17 20.22
N LEU A 467 -15.04 -37.39 19.57
CA LEU A 467 -14.85 -38.43 18.53
C LEU A 467 -14.35 -39.77 19.12
N GLN A 468 -14.25 -39.89 20.44
CA GLN A 468 -13.68 -41.06 21.14
C GLN A 468 -12.25 -41.40 20.71
N ALA A 469 -11.48 -40.40 20.29
CA ALA A 469 -10.10 -40.53 19.86
C ALA A 469 -9.14 -39.92 20.90
N THR A 470 -7.90 -40.40 20.94
CA THR A 470 -6.86 -39.94 21.85
C THR A 470 -5.78 -39.15 21.11
N ALA A 471 -5.19 -38.15 21.79
CA ALA A 471 -3.98 -37.51 21.33
C ALA A 471 -2.77 -38.34 21.78
N SER A 472 -1.88 -38.74 20.88
CA SER A 472 -0.58 -39.31 21.19
C SER A 472 0.49 -38.39 20.64
N CYS A 473 1.04 -37.53 21.50
CA CYS A 473 2.17 -36.69 21.14
C CYS A 473 3.47 -37.49 21.29
N ARG A 474 4.21 -37.70 20.21
CA ARG A 474 5.53 -38.34 20.21
C ARG A 474 6.63 -37.32 20.41
#